data_9bb689bb048cd6f49da39865a82e4220
#
_entry.id   9bb689bb048cd6f49da39865a82e4220
#
_cell.length_a   1.000
_cell.length_b   1.000
_cell.length_c   1.000
_cell.angle_alpha   90.00
_cell.angle_beta   90.00
_cell.angle_gamma   90.00
#
_symmetry.space_group_name_H-M   'P 1'
#
loop_
_entity.id
_entity.type
_entity.pdbx_description
1 polymer ?
#
loop_
_entity_poly.entity_id
_entity_poly.type
_entity_poly.pdbx_seq_one_letter_code
_entity_poly.pdbx_strand_id
1 'polypeptide(L)'
;MPRLETHPLHLGLGATALVLPPFTGDMAWYEAYGAAHAADGAEGRLVSMHCFTESWTSWEIHPLGAEVVICTAGQFTLIQEQPDGTTLSMALSEGEYAINAAGIWHTADVTGSATALFITAGAGTQHRPR
;
A
#
# COMPACT_ATOMS: atom_id res chain seq x y z
N MET A 1 9.60 -17.30 12.66
CA MET A 1 9.56 -15.83 12.44
C MET A 1 8.41 -15.51 11.49
N PRO A 2 7.62 -14.48 11.76
CA PRO A 2 6.53 -14.10 10.86
C PRO A 2 7.07 -13.63 9.50
N ARG A 3 6.28 -13.85 8.45
CA ARG A 3 6.55 -13.34 7.11
C ARG A 3 5.63 -12.16 6.85
N LEU A 4 6.14 -11.12 6.25
CA LEU A 4 5.38 -9.88 6.01
C LEU A 4 4.15 -10.10 5.10
N GLU A 5 4.24 -11.04 4.17
CA GLU A 5 3.12 -11.40 3.28
C GLU A 5 1.94 -12.00 4.03
N THR A 6 2.19 -12.69 5.14
CA THR A 6 1.16 -13.38 5.92
C THR A 6 0.81 -12.66 7.22
N HIS A 7 1.76 -11.91 7.78
CA HIS A 7 1.59 -11.18 9.04
C HIS A 7 2.16 -9.76 8.84
N PRO A 8 1.34 -8.83 8.33
CA PRO A 8 1.75 -7.44 8.22
C PRO A 8 2.15 -6.84 9.56
N LEU A 9 2.78 -5.68 9.53
CA LEU A 9 3.18 -4.93 10.71
C LEU A 9 2.35 -3.66 10.86
N HIS A 10 2.13 -3.24 12.09
CA HIS A 10 1.70 -1.88 12.40
C HIS A 10 2.87 -1.11 13.02
N LEU A 11 3.19 0.05 12.45
CA LEU A 11 4.09 1.03 13.05
C LEU A 11 3.25 2.11 13.70
N GLY A 12 3.27 2.17 15.02
CA GLY A 12 2.44 3.07 15.80
C GLY A 12 3.20 4.26 16.36
N LEU A 13 2.48 5.09 17.12
CA LEU A 13 3.07 6.21 17.83
C LEU A 13 4.07 5.74 18.89
N GLY A 14 5.05 6.59 19.21
CA GLY A 14 6.08 6.25 20.20
C GLY A 14 7.07 5.21 19.67
N ALA A 15 7.25 5.14 18.35
CA ALA A 15 8.14 4.18 17.68
C ALA A 15 7.80 2.72 17.98
N THR A 16 6.51 2.41 18.20
CA THR A 16 6.06 1.05 18.42
C THR A 16 5.96 0.27 17.11
N ALA A 17 6.18 -1.04 17.19
CA ALA A 17 6.01 -1.95 16.06
C ALA A 17 5.31 -3.22 16.56
N LEU A 18 4.24 -3.62 15.89
CA LEU A 18 3.41 -4.75 16.29
C LEU A 18 3.22 -5.71 15.12
N VAL A 19 3.31 -7.00 15.40
CA VAL A 19 2.90 -8.05 14.44
C VAL A 19 1.39 -8.10 14.44
N LEU A 20 0.78 -8.04 13.25
CA LEU A 20 -0.66 -8.09 13.10
C LEU A 20 -1.18 -9.53 12.95
N PRO A 21 -2.48 -9.77 13.14
CA PRO A 21 -3.10 -11.06 12.86
C PRO A 21 -2.86 -11.51 11.41
N PRO A 22 -3.00 -12.82 11.13
CA PRO A 22 -2.84 -13.33 9.77
C PRO A 22 -3.69 -12.57 8.76
N PHE A 23 -3.07 -12.17 7.65
CA PHE A 23 -3.73 -11.42 6.59
C PHE A 23 -4.69 -12.31 5.80
N THR A 24 -5.94 -11.91 5.70
CA THR A 24 -6.98 -12.65 4.98
C THR A 24 -7.31 -12.06 3.60
N GLY A 25 -6.84 -10.84 3.33
CA GLY A 25 -7.00 -10.18 2.03
C GLY A 25 -8.38 -9.59 1.76
N ASP A 26 -9.29 -9.61 2.74
CA ASP A 26 -10.64 -9.08 2.60
C ASP A 26 -10.83 -7.75 3.32
N MET A 27 -11.97 -7.09 3.06
CA MET A 27 -12.29 -5.81 3.69
C MET A 27 -12.45 -5.93 5.20
N ALA A 28 -12.92 -7.07 5.71
CA ALA A 28 -13.09 -7.28 7.14
C ALA A 28 -11.76 -7.20 7.89
N TRP A 29 -10.68 -7.70 7.28
CA TRP A 29 -9.35 -7.58 7.88
C TRP A 29 -8.92 -6.12 8.03
N TYR A 30 -9.10 -5.32 6.96
CA TYR A 30 -8.75 -3.90 6.98
C TYR A 30 -9.61 -3.09 7.94
N GLU A 31 -10.91 -3.40 8.02
CA GLU A 31 -11.83 -2.76 8.98
C GLU A 31 -11.41 -3.05 10.42
N ALA A 32 -11.08 -4.29 10.73
CA ALA A 32 -10.62 -4.70 12.06
C ALA A 32 -9.28 -4.03 12.40
N TYR A 33 -8.34 -3.98 11.45
CA TYR A 33 -7.08 -3.27 11.61
C TYR A 33 -7.30 -1.77 11.89
N GLY A 34 -8.13 -1.11 11.09
CA GLY A 34 -8.42 0.31 11.26
C GLY A 34 -9.06 0.63 12.61
N ALA A 35 -9.98 -0.21 13.08
CA ALA A 35 -10.61 -0.05 14.37
C ALA A 35 -9.62 -0.25 15.53
N ALA A 36 -8.77 -1.29 15.44
CA ALA A 36 -7.81 -1.62 16.49
C ALA A 36 -6.73 -0.53 16.67
N HIS A 37 -6.37 0.18 15.60
CA HIS A 37 -5.29 1.16 15.60
C HIS A 37 -5.75 2.60 15.34
N ALA A 38 -7.06 2.87 15.45
CA ALA A 38 -7.64 4.19 15.21
C ALA A 38 -7.03 5.30 16.08
N ALA A 39 -6.58 4.96 17.29
CA ALA A 39 -5.97 5.93 18.21
C ALA A 39 -4.65 6.51 17.70
N ASP A 40 -3.94 5.81 16.81
CA ASP A 40 -2.69 6.29 16.23
C ASP A 40 -2.93 7.32 15.10
N GLY A 41 -4.16 7.46 14.64
CA GLY A 41 -4.53 8.40 13.58
C GLY A 41 -3.77 8.17 12.28
N ALA A 42 -3.53 9.24 11.55
CA ALA A 42 -2.81 9.20 10.26
C ALA A 42 -1.31 8.93 10.41
N GLU A 43 -0.75 9.04 11.59
CA GLU A 43 0.68 8.75 11.83
C GLU A 43 0.96 7.25 11.99
N GLY A 44 -0.05 6.45 12.30
CA GLY A 44 0.05 4.99 12.28
C GLY A 44 0.22 4.48 10.86
N ARG A 45 1.09 3.51 10.64
CA ARG A 45 1.40 2.97 9.32
C ARG A 45 1.23 1.46 9.29
N LEU A 46 0.55 0.98 8.26
CA LEU A 46 0.52 -0.44 7.92
C LEU A 46 1.72 -0.74 7.02
N VAL A 47 2.49 -1.77 7.36
CA VAL A 47 3.54 -2.30 6.49
C VAL A 47 3.09 -3.68 6.01
N SER A 48 2.94 -3.82 4.71
CA SER A 48 2.48 -5.05 4.07
C SER A 48 3.32 -5.38 2.84
N MET A 49 3.27 -6.63 2.39
CA MET A 49 3.96 -7.07 1.18
C MET A 49 3.08 -8.03 0.41
N HIS A 50 2.96 -7.82 -0.89
CA HIS A 50 2.10 -8.62 -1.76
C HIS A 50 2.81 -8.96 -3.07
N CYS A 51 2.57 -10.18 -3.56
CA CYS A 51 2.97 -10.62 -4.89
C CYS A 51 1.80 -10.46 -5.85
N PHE A 52 2.04 -9.83 -6.99
CA PHE A 52 1.04 -9.60 -8.03
C PHE A 52 1.45 -10.33 -9.30
N THR A 53 0.49 -10.99 -9.94
CA THR A 53 0.67 -11.65 -11.23
C THR A 53 -0.18 -11.01 -12.33
N GLU A 54 -0.99 -10.03 -11.96
CA GLU A 54 -1.89 -9.29 -12.86
C GLU A 54 -1.90 -7.81 -12.49
N SER A 55 -2.22 -6.96 -13.45
CA SER A 55 -2.45 -5.53 -13.21
C SER A 55 -3.60 -5.34 -12.24
N TRP A 56 -3.55 -4.27 -11.46
CA TRP A 56 -4.64 -3.90 -10.56
C TRP A 56 -5.90 -3.58 -11.35
N THR A 57 -7.04 -3.92 -10.77
CA THR A 57 -8.36 -3.66 -11.37
C THR A 57 -9.00 -2.38 -10.84
N SER A 58 -8.36 -1.73 -9.89
CA SER A 58 -8.85 -0.49 -9.27
C SER A 58 -7.74 0.52 -9.09
N TRP A 59 -8.15 1.78 -8.99
CA TRP A 59 -7.36 2.86 -8.43
C TRP A 59 -7.56 2.92 -6.93
N GLU A 60 -6.54 3.40 -6.22
CA GLU A 60 -6.56 3.54 -4.77
C GLU A 60 -6.06 4.94 -4.39
N ILE A 61 -6.60 5.49 -3.30
CA ILE A 61 -6.18 6.78 -2.75
C ILE A 61 -6.08 6.70 -1.24
N HIS A 62 -5.02 7.29 -0.69
CA HIS A 62 -4.81 7.44 0.75
C HIS A 62 -4.85 8.94 1.07
N PRO A 63 -6.01 9.47 1.53
CA PRO A 63 -6.16 10.91 1.65
C PRO A 63 -5.41 11.54 2.83
N LEU A 64 -5.07 10.76 3.85
CA LEU A 64 -4.54 11.28 5.11
C LEU A 64 -3.01 11.14 5.25
N GLY A 65 -2.33 10.52 4.31
CA GLY A 65 -0.88 10.38 4.40
C GLY A 65 -0.26 9.82 3.14
N ALA A 66 1.05 9.96 3.03
CA ALA A 66 1.82 9.40 1.93
C ALA A 66 1.98 7.89 2.09
N GLU A 67 2.06 7.20 0.97
CA GLU A 67 2.41 5.79 0.91
C GLU A 67 3.76 5.61 0.24
N VAL A 68 4.61 4.76 0.81
CA VAL A 68 5.85 4.31 0.15
C VAL A 68 5.60 2.96 -0.48
N VAL A 69 5.94 2.81 -1.76
CA VAL A 69 5.85 1.56 -2.50
C VAL A 69 7.23 1.15 -2.94
N ILE A 70 7.69 -0.02 -2.50
CA ILE A 70 9.04 -0.52 -2.80
C ILE A 70 8.91 -1.82 -3.60
N CYS A 71 9.52 -1.88 -4.78
CA CYS A 71 9.62 -3.12 -5.52
C CYS A 71 10.69 -4.02 -4.88
N THR A 72 10.31 -5.19 -4.38
CA THR A 72 11.24 -6.13 -3.75
C THR A 72 11.62 -7.29 -4.65
N ALA A 73 10.84 -7.57 -5.70
CA ALA A 73 11.15 -8.59 -6.71
C ALA A 73 10.37 -8.31 -7.99
N GLY A 74 10.95 -8.67 -9.12
CA GLY A 74 10.34 -8.46 -10.43
C GLY A 74 10.33 -6.99 -10.84
N GLN A 75 9.29 -6.61 -11.57
CA GLN A 75 9.12 -5.25 -12.08
C GLN A 75 7.63 -4.95 -12.27
N PHE A 76 7.22 -3.73 -11.97
CA PHE A 76 5.87 -3.24 -12.26
C PHE A 76 5.88 -1.75 -12.57
N THR A 77 4.81 -1.26 -13.18
CA THR A 77 4.62 0.17 -13.46
C THR A 77 3.60 0.75 -12.53
N LEU A 78 4.03 1.68 -11.67
CA LEU A 78 3.13 2.47 -10.84
C LEU A 78 2.62 3.66 -11.65
N ILE A 79 1.32 3.91 -11.60
CA ILE A 79 0.65 5.00 -12.34
C ILE A 79 -0.03 5.91 -11.34
N GLN A 80 0.30 7.20 -11.38
CA GLN A 80 -0.29 8.23 -10.51
C GLN A 80 -1.10 9.21 -11.35
N GLU A 81 -2.27 9.59 -10.86
CA GLU A 81 -3.06 10.67 -11.44
C GLU A 81 -2.62 11.99 -10.82
N GLN A 82 -2.15 12.91 -11.67
CA GLN A 82 -1.71 14.21 -11.23
C GLN A 82 -2.88 15.16 -10.97
N PRO A 83 -2.72 16.25 -10.21
CA PRO A 83 -3.80 17.20 -9.94
C PRO A 83 -4.44 17.81 -11.18
N ASP A 84 -3.71 17.90 -12.30
CA ASP A 84 -4.22 18.40 -13.59
C ASP A 84 -4.98 17.34 -14.40
N GLY A 85 -5.12 16.11 -13.88
CA GLY A 85 -5.79 15.00 -14.53
C GLY A 85 -4.91 14.18 -15.47
N THR A 86 -3.66 14.56 -15.68
CA THR A 86 -2.69 13.74 -16.43
C THR A 86 -2.19 12.60 -15.56
N THR A 87 -1.54 11.61 -16.18
CA THR A 87 -0.96 10.48 -15.46
C THR A 87 0.57 10.49 -15.57
N LEU A 88 1.22 10.05 -14.50
CA LEU A 88 2.64 9.79 -14.46
C LEU A 88 2.85 8.30 -14.24
N SER A 89 3.58 7.66 -15.15
CA SER A 89 3.92 6.24 -15.07
C SER A 89 5.39 6.06 -14.70
N MET A 90 5.65 5.21 -13.71
CA MET A 90 6.99 4.93 -13.20
C MET A 90 7.23 3.42 -13.18
N ALA A 91 8.19 2.94 -13.98
CA ALA A 91 8.62 1.55 -13.90
C ALA A 91 9.54 1.37 -12.69
N LEU A 92 9.18 0.46 -11.80
CA LEU A 92 9.97 0.12 -10.63
C LEU A 92 10.54 -1.28 -10.77
N SER A 93 11.84 -1.38 -10.64
CA SER A 93 12.58 -2.64 -10.57
C SER A 93 12.99 -2.93 -9.14
N GLU A 94 13.50 -4.13 -8.90
CA GLU A 94 13.94 -4.57 -7.56
C GLU A 94 14.84 -3.54 -6.88
N GLY A 95 14.48 -3.14 -5.66
CA GLY A 95 15.19 -2.16 -4.85
C GLY A 95 14.76 -0.71 -5.09
N GLU A 96 13.97 -0.44 -6.13
CA GLU A 96 13.46 0.89 -6.42
C GLU A 96 12.14 1.15 -5.69
N TYR A 97 11.86 2.42 -5.41
CA TYR A 97 10.64 2.82 -4.73
C TYR A 97 10.05 4.09 -5.34
N ALA A 98 8.77 4.28 -5.08
CA ALA A 98 8.07 5.52 -5.37
C ALA A 98 7.25 5.95 -4.16
N ILE A 99 6.86 7.21 -4.13
CA ILE A 99 6.00 7.77 -3.09
C ILE A 99 4.70 8.23 -3.74
N ASN A 100 3.59 7.70 -3.24
CA ASN A 100 2.26 8.22 -3.51
C ASN A 100 1.97 9.30 -2.46
N ALA A 101 1.94 10.55 -2.87
CA ALA A 101 1.60 11.64 -1.97
C ALA A 101 0.16 11.48 -1.45
N ALA A 102 -0.13 12.05 -0.28
CA ALA A 102 -1.48 12.05 0.25
C ALA A 102 -2.47 12.64 -0.78
N GLY A 103 -3.59 11.95 -0.97
CA GLY A 103 -4.64 12.42 -1.88
C GLY A 103 -4.36 12.21 -3.37
N ILE A 104 -3.41 11.37 -3.73
CA ILE A 104 -3.10 11.02 -5.13
C ILE A 104 -3.66 9.64 -5.45
N TRP A 105 -4.52 9.57 -6.46
CA TRP A 105 -4.98 8.30 -7.01
C TRP A 105 -3.85 7.58 -7.72
N HIS A 106 -3.69 6.30 -7.44
CA HIS A 106 -2.67 5.47 -8.06
C HIS A 106 -3.19 4.06 -8.36
N THR A 107 -2.54 3.42 -9.32
CA THR A 107 -2.79 2.04 -9.73
C THR A 107 -1.48 1.42 -10.23
N ALA A 108 -1.49 0.16 -10.58
CA ALA A 108 -0.30 -0.52 -11.06
C ALA A 108 -0.59 -1.46 -12.22
N ASP A 109 0.30 -1.47 -13.20
CA ASP A 109 0.34 -2.45 -14.29
C ASP A 109 1.45 -3.47 -14.01
N VAL A 110 1.08 -4.73 -14.12
CA VAL A 110 1.99 -5.86 -13.89
C VAL A 110 1.94 -6.78 -15.11
N THR A 111 3.11 -7.00 -15.74
CA THR A 111 3.29 -7.95 -16.83
C THR A 111 4.20 -9.08 -16.35
N GLY A 112 3.69 -10.22 -16.01
CA GLY A 112 4.45 -11.29 -15.37
C GLY A 112 4.19 -11.29 -13.88
N SER A 113 5.23 -11.16 -13.04
CA SER A 113 5.07 -11.10 -11.60
C SER A 113 5.93 -10.02 -10.97
N ALA A 114 5.44 -9.44 -9.88
CA ALA A 114 6.18 -8.48 -9.08
C ALA A 114 5.79 -8.61 -7.62
N THR A 115 6.71 -8.34 -6.72
CA THR A 115 6.43 -8.25 -5.29
C THR A 115 6.74 -6.83 -4.83
N ALA A 116 5.81 -6.24 -4.11
CA ALA A 116 5.97 -4.89 -3.59
C ALA A 116 5.67 -4.85 -2.09
N LEU A 117 6.47 -4.04 -1.38
CA LEU A 117 6.28 -3.69 0.01
C LEU A 117 5.64 -2.30 0.08
N PHE A 118 4.61 -2.17 0.92
CA PHE A 118 3.84 -0.94 1.09
C PHE A 118 3.96 -0.46 2.53
N ILE A 119 4.20 0.84 2.69
CA ILE A 119 4.14 1.52 3.99
C ILE A 119 3.06 2.59 3.85
N THR A 120 1.91 2.37 4.49
CA THR A 120 0.68 3.09 4.18
C THR A 120 0.02 3.70 5.41
N ALA A 121 -0.30 5.00 5.35
CA ALA A 121 -1.25 5.64 6.26
C ALA A 121 -2.66 5.40 5.70
N GLY A 122 -3.30 4.29 6.09
CA GLY A 122 -4.48 3.76 5.42
C GLY A 122 -5.83 4.31 5.88
N ALA A 123 -5.88 5.17 6.91
CA ALA A 123 -7.15 5.72 7.36
C ALA A 123 -7.82 6.52 6.23
N GLY A 124 -9.09 6.20 5.95
CA GLY A 124 -9.86 6.87 4.91
C GLY A 124 -9.55 6.43 3.48
N THR A 125 -8.79 5.34 3.28
CA THR A 125 -8.51 4.78 1.96
C THR A 125 -9.79 4.55 1.16
N GLN A 126 -9.76 4.95 -0.11
CA GLN A 126 -10.87 4.78 -1.05
C GLN A 126 -10.37 4.07 -2.31
N HIS A 127 -11.29 3.45 -3.02
CA HIS A 127 -11.05 2.77 -4.29
C HIS A 127 -12.04 3.24 -5.35
N ARG A 128 -11.62 3.18 -6.61
CA ARG A 128 -12.51 3.35 -7.77
C ARG A 128 -12.10 2.39 -8.88
N PRO A 129 -13.04 1.96 -9.76
CA PRO A 129 -12.71 1.08 -10.89
C PRO A 129 -11.74 1.73 -11.87
N ARG A 130 -10.94 0.87 -12.50
CA ARG A 130 -10.09 1.27 -13.65
C ARG A 130 -10.87 1.26 -14.92
#